data_eb301cb7cbb9c3873c92c34d1a41f3c7
#
_entry.id   eb301cb7cbb9c3873c92c34d1a41f3c7
#
_cell.length_a   1.000
_cell.length_b   1.000
_cell.length_c   1.000
_cell.angle_alpha   90.00
_cell.angle_beta   90.00
_cell.angle_gamma   90.00
#
_symmetry.space_group_name_H-M   'P 1'
#
loop_
_entity.id
_entity.type
_entity.pdbx_description
1 polymer ?
#
loop_
_entity_poly.entity_id
_entity_poly.type
_entity_poly.pdbx_seq_one_letter_code
_entity_poly.pdbx_strand_id
1 'polypeptide(L)'
;PDTSLSAGEIENYFATYVIEQSAVDLGGIRNTVTVTGRSPNSSTNDISDISDDGDDDDGNTENDPTDIPITRSPALTVNKTAAVVEGSGNSITDLGDTINYTITVQNTGNVTLTGVTIVDDLENADGDNLTLTSGPDWSIADNGSSEGTLKVGETATYYASYLIEASGSDSGSIVNTAIITASSPVGTNDTTASSSVTTTTTEDPSIVVVKTYNIIENGVSGTNPNDIVQYQIAVTNTGNVTLSSINYVDTFTNRESI
;
A
#
# COMPACT_ATOMS: atom_id res chain seq x y z
N PRO A 1 -50.09 17.64 22.18
CA PRO A 1 -50.94 16.70 21.47
C PRO A 1 -52.19 16.44 22.31
N ASP A 2 -53.33 16.44 21.66
CA ASP A 2 -54.54 15.99 22.28
C ASP A 2 -54.43 14.49 22.60
N THR A 3 -54.93 14.04 23.69
CA THR A 3 -54.87 12.64 24.09
C THR A 3 -56.12 11.85 23.70
N SER A 4 -57.00 12.47 22.92
CA SER A 4 -58.24 11.87 22.43
C SER A 4 -58.42 12.15 20.93
N LEU A 5 -58.87 11.17 20.19
CA LEU A 5 -59.16 11.25 18.75
C LEU A 5 -60.64 10.89 18.53
N SER A 6 -61.40 11.85 17.97
CA SER A 6 -62.81 11.62 17.69
C SER A 6 -62.99 10.80 16.42
N ALA A 7 -64.14 10.18 16.21
CA ALA A 7 -64.38 9.39 15.02
C ALA A 7 -64.24 10.26 13.74
N GLY A 8 -63.34 9.87 12.85
CA GLY A 8 -63.02 10.59 11.60
C GLY A 8 -61.98 11.71 11.78
N GLU A 9 -61.46 11.95 12.97
CA GLU A 9 -60.46 12.96 13.22
C GLU A 9 -59.07 12.40 12.83
N ILE A 10 -58.22 13.27 12.26
CA ILE A 10 -56.81 12.95 11.86
C ILE A 10 -55.90 13.88 12.64
N GLU A 11 -54.95 13.29 13.35
CA GLU A 11 -53.88 14.03 14.01
C GLU A 11 -52.53 13.64 13.38
N ASN A 12 -51.68 14.64 13.07
CA ASN A 12 -50.41 14.42 12.44
C ASN A 12 -49.27 14.54 13.48
N TYR A 13 -48.38 13.55 13.47
CA TYR A 13 -47.19 13.51 14.30
C TYR A 13 -45.94 13.55 13.40
N PHE A 14 -44.88 14.16 13.90
CA PHE A 14 -43.61 14.27 13.20
C PHE A 14 -42.49 13.68 14.07
N ALA A 15 -41.64 12.89 13.41
CA ALA A 15 -40.39 12.37 13.98
C ALA A 15 -39.21 12.70 13.09
N THR A 16 -38.03 12.84 13.65
CA THR A 16 -36.78 13.09 12.91
C THR A 16 -35.72 12.08 13.34
N TYR A 17 -34.96 11.61 12.40
CA TYR A 17 -33.79 10.75 12.60
C TYR A 17 -32.57 11.34 11.92
N VAL A 18 -31.43 11.39 12.61
CA VAL A 18 -30.15 11.79 12.01
C VAL A 18 -29.51 10.55 11.42
N ILE A 19 -29.22 10.57 10.11
CA ILE A 19 -28.58 9.44 9.45
C ILE A 19 -27.17 9.25 9.99
N GLU A 20 -26.94 8.11 10.66
CA GLU A 20 -25.63 7.71 11.17
C GLU A 20 -24.86 6.85 10.15
N GLN A 21 -23.54 6.74 10.31
CA GLN A 21 -22.70 5.94 9.40
C GLN A 21 -23.18 4.48 9.32
N SER A 22 -23.64 3.91 10.40
CA SER A 22 -24.19 2.54 10.44
C SER A 22 -25.38 2.34 9.50
N ALA A 23 -26.24 3.36 9.35
CA ALA A 23 -27.36 3.30 8.41
C ALA A 23 -26.87 3.37 6.94
N VAL A 24 -25.84 4.17 6.67
CA VAL A 24 -25.18 4.21 5.34
C VAL A 24 -24.55 2.87 5.02
N ASP A 25 -23.79 2.28 5.96
CA ASP A 25 -23.11 0.99 5.77
C ASP A 25 -24.12 -0.16 5.57
N LEU A 26 -25.29 -0.09 6.21
CA LEU A 26 -26.39 -1.06 6.00
C LEU A 26 -27.20 -0.81 4.72
N GLY A 27 -27.09 0.40 4.13
CA GLY A 27 -27.74 0.75 2.89
C GLY A 27 -29.19 1.25 3.03
N GLY A 28 -29.60 1.60 4.24
CA GLY A 28 -30.94 2.15 4.46
C GLY A 28 -31.34 2.28 5.92
N ILE A 29 -32.50 2.86 6.11
CA ILE A 29 -33.16 3.02 7.39
C ILE A 29 -34.54 2.37 7.26
N ARG A 30 -34.94 1.63 8.28
CA ARG A 30 -36.27 1.06 8.42
C ARG A 30 -36.95 1.68 9.64
N ASN A 31 -38.17 2.20 9.46
CA ASN A 31 -38.94 2.81 10.53
C ASN A 31 -40.34 2.21 10.63
N THR A 32 -40.77 1.95 11.84
CA THR A 32 -42.11 1.43 12.15
C THR A 32 -42.68 2.20 13.34
N VAL A 33 -43.93 2.56 13.27
CA VAL A 33 -44.66 3.19 14.37
C VAL A 33 -45.78 2.27 14.83
N THR A 34 -45.91 2.06 16.13
CA THR A 34 -47.05 1.38 16.72
C THR A 34 -47.88 2.41 17.48
N VAL A 35 -49.14 2.51 17.12
CA VAL A 35 -50.13 3.37 17.85
C VAL A 35 -51.03 2.50 18.69
N THR A 36 -51.27 2.91 19.94
CA THR A 36 -52.18 2.23 20.85
C THR A 36 -53.22 3.21 21.34
N GLY A 37 -54.45 2.75 21.46
CA GLY A 37 -55.58 3.50 21.96
C GLY A 37 -56.36 2.74 23.01
N ARG A 38 -57.25 3.47 23.71
CA ARG A 38 -58.18 2.90 24.71
C ARG A 38 -59.60 3.27 24.34
N SER A 39 -60.45 2.26 24.20
CA SER A 39 -61.88 2.48 24.01
C SER A 39 -62.57 3.01 25.24
N PRO A 40 -63.75 3.68 25.14
CA PRO A 40 -64.39 4.38 26.23
C PRO A 40 -64.73 3.53 27.48
N ASN A 41 -64.85 2.23 27.31
CA ASN A 41 -65.23 1.31 28.39
C ASN A 41 -64.11 0.38 28.85
N SER A 42 -62.90 0.55 28.31
CA SER A 42 -61.73 -0.23 28.66
C SER A 42 -60.90 0.44 29.76
N SER A 43 -60.28 -0.36 30.65
CA SER A 43 -59.34 0.13 31.65
C SER A 43 -57.89 0.09 31.18
N THR A 44 -57.61 -0.51 30.05
CA THR A 44 -56.28 -0.66 29.42
C THR A 44 -56.33 -0.27 27.95
N ASN A 45 -55.16 -0.06 27.31
CA ASN A 45 -55.08 0.09 25.86
C ASN A 45 -55.50 -1.23 25.23
N ASP A 46 -56.59 -1.20 24.46
CA ASP A 46 -57.25 -2.38 23.87
C ASP A 46 -57.31 -2.30 22.33
N ILE A 47 -56.78 -1.24 21.75
CA ILE A 47 -56.65 -1.03 20.32
C ILE A 47 -55.21 -0.73 20.03
N SER A 48 -54.65 -1.39 19.01
CA SER A 48 -53.30 -1.09 18.50
C SER A 48 -53.26 -1.29 17.01
N ASP A 49 -52.41 -0.49 16.36
CA ASP A 49 -52.14 -0.61 14.94
C ASP A 49 -50.65 -0.30 14.68
N ILE A 50 -50.07 -0.88 13.64
CA ILE A 50 -48.70 -0.68 13.21
C ILE A 50 -48.72 0.08 11.90
N SER A 51 -47.79 1.02 11.72
CA SER A 51 -47.73 1.83 10.49
C SER A 51 -47.57 0.96 9.26
N ASP A 52 -48.21 1.40 8.22
CA ASP A 52 -48.05 0.97 6.83
C ASP A 52 -47.24 2.05 6.10
N ASP A 53 -46.44 1.69 5.10
CA ASP A 53 -45.64 2.64 4.30
C ASP A 53 -46.46 3.27 3.16
N GLY A 54 -47.64 2.72 2.87
CA GLY A 54 -48.58 3.19 1.84
C GLY A 54 -48.23 2.72 0.43
N ASP A 55 -47.37 1.73 0.30
CA ASP A 55 -46.97 1.10 -0.95
C ASP A 55 -47.42 -0.38 -0.98
N ASP A 56 -48.57 -0.65 -1.61
CA ASP A 56 -49.11 -2.02 -1.76
C ASP A 56 -48.48 -2.80 -2.93
N ASP A 57 -47.61 -2.17 -3.74
CA ASP A 57 -47.06 -2.75 -4.95
C ASP A 57 -45.93 -3.78 -4.66
N ASP A 58 -45.36 -3.73 -3.48
CA ASP A 58 -44.32 -4.68 -3.02
C ASP A 58 -44.87 -6.04 -2.54
N GLY A 59 -46.19 -6.15 -2.42
CA GLY A 59 -46.93 -7.37 -2.05
C GLY A 59 -47.25 -7.49 -0.57
N ASN A 60 -46.96 -6.48 0.25
CA ASN A 60 -47.44 -6.31 1.61
C ASN A 60 -48.46 -5.16 1.64
N THR A 61 -49.62 -5.39 2.19
CA THR A 61 -50.75 -4.42 2.14
C THR A 61 -51.15 -3.91 3.53
N GLU A 62 -50.49 -4.37 4.60
CA GLU A 62 -50.79 -3.98 5.96
C GLU A 62 -49.58 -4.14 6.88
N ASN A 63 -49.34 -3.20 7.79
CA ASN A 63 -48.32 -3.25 8.83
C ASN A 63 -46.88 -3.29 8.29
N ASP A 64 -46.62 -2.54 7.24
CA ASP A 64 -45.32 -2.53 6.59
C ASP A 64 -44.41 -1.40 7.09
N PRO A 65 -43.12 -1.69 7.36
CA PRO A 65 -42.19 -0.67 7.78
C PRO A 65 -41.81 0.25 6.60
N THR A 66 -41.73 1.56 6.84
CA THR A 66 -41.21 2.52 5.86
C THR A 66 -39.70 2.32 5.70
N ASP A 67 -39.26 1.88 4.50
CA ASP A 67 -37.88 1.70 4.14
C ASP A 67 -37.34 2.92 3.35
N ILE A 68 -36.23 3.46 3.82
CA ILE A 68 -35.52 4.58 3.16
C ILE A 68 -34.18 4.05 2.66
N PRO A 69 -34.03 3.78 1.34
CA PRO A 69 -32.78 3.29 0.79
C PRO A 69 -31.69 4.37 0.80
N ILE A 70 -30.48 4.00 1.17
CA ILE A 70 -29.30 4.88 1.13
C ILE A 70 -28.29 4.28 0.15
N THR A 71 -27.91 5.09 -0.85
CA THR A 71 -26.91 4.68 -1.85
C THR A 71 -25.52 4.56 -1.23
N ARG A 72 -24.90 3.39 -1.37
CA ARG A 72 -23.54 3.11 -0.97
C ARG A 72 -22.59 3.32 -2.15
N SER A 73 -21.49 4.03 -1.91
CA SER A 73 -20.45 4.34 -2.91
C SER A 73 -19.07 4.12 -2.29
N PRO A 74 -18.58 2.87 -2.23
CA PRO A 74 -17.24 2.57 -1.75
C PRO A 74 -16.20 3.14 -2.70
N ALA A 75 -15.16 3.79 -2.15
CA ALA A 75 -14.03 4.31 -2.93
C ALA A 75 -12.80 4.46 -2.02
N LEU A 76 -11.61 4.25 -2.59
CA LEU A 76 -10.35 4.55 -1.92
C LEU A 76 -9.36 5.20 -2.88
N THR A 77 -8.41 5.93 -2.32
CA THR A 77 -7.26 6.45 -3.05
C THR A 77 -5.98 6.02 -2.35
N VAL A 78 -4.93 5.85 -3.15
CA VAL A 78 -3.59 5.46 -2.67
C VAL A 78 -2.58 6.48 -3.17
N ASN A 79 -1.65 6.87 -2.31
CA ASN A 79 -0.47 7.63 -2.70
C ASN A 79 0.78 6.95 -2.13
N LYS A 80 1.79 6.75 -2.98
CA LYS A 80 3.08 6.17 -2.62
C LYS A 80 4.20 7.16 -2.91
N THR A 81 5.08 7.34 -1.95
CA THR A 81 6.27 8.19 -2.07
C THR A 81 7.51 7.41 -1.69
N ALA A 82 8.67 7.82 -2.21
CA ALA A 82 9.97 7.26 -1.89
C ALA A 82 10.93 8.35 -1.42
N ALA A 83 11.79 7.99 -0.47
CA ALA A 83 12.88 8.82 -0.01
C ALA A 83 14.15 7.96 0.13
N VAL A 84 15.23 8.38 -0.49
CA VAL A 84 16.52 7.68 -0.41
C VAL A 84 17.27 8.17 0.83
N VAL A 85 17.84 7.20 1.55
CA VAL A 85 18.78 7.41 2.66
C VAL A 85 20.13 6.87 2.25
N GLU A 86 21.10 7.75 2.19
CA GLU A 86 22.48 7.45 1.88
C GLU A 86 23.09 6.41 2.83
N GLY A 87 23.60 5.34 2.27
CA GLY A 87 24.33 4.28 2.97
C GLY A 87 25.73 4.08 2.41
N SER A 88 25.93 4.41 1.11
CA SER A 88 27.19 4.29 0.38
C SER A 88 28.18 5.42 0.68
N GLY A 89 27.69 6.62 1.07
CA GLY A 89 28.50 7.79 1.47
C GLY A 89 29.06 8.60 0.28
N ASN A 90 28.47 8.45 -0.92
CA ASN A 90 28.95 9.09 -2.14
C ASN A 90 28.00 10.17 -2.73
N SER A 91 26.84 10.40 -2.11
CA SER A 91 25.83 11.39 -2.49
C SER A 91 25.14 11.15 -3.86
N ILE A 92 25.18 9.90 -4.36
CA ILE A 92 24.39 9.43 -5.50
C ILE A 92 23.53 8.24 -5.05
N THR A 93 22.39 8.05 -5.69
CA THR A 93 21.52 6.91 -5.38
C THR A 93 22.07 5.65 -6.04
N ASP A 94 22.61 4.71 -5.27
CA ASP A 94 23.27 3.52 -5.78
C ASP A 94 23.27 2.33 -4.80
N LEU A 95 24.12 1.35 -5.09
CA LEU A 95 24.34 0.15 -4.29
C LEU A 95 24.69 0.50 -2.83
N GLY A 96 23.92 -0.03 -1.88
CA GLY A 96 24.10 0.15 -0.44
C GLY A 96 23.25 1.26 0.17
N ASP A 97 22.56 2.07 -0.63
CA ASP A 97 21.57 3.03 -0.15
C ASP A 97 20.25 2.34 0.21
N THR A 98 19.44 3.01 1.00
CA THR A 98 18.12 2.50 1.37
C THR A 98 17.02 3.41 0.83
N ILE A 99 16.06 2.82 0.12
CA ILE A 99 14.84 3.51 -0.28
C ILE A 99 13.78 3.25 0.78
N ASN A 100 13.28 4.31 1.41
CA ASN A 100 12.14 4.25 2.33
C ASN A 100 10.87 4.67 1.60
N TYR A 101 9.87 3.80 1.63
CA TYR A 101 8.57 4.04 1.04
C TYR A 101 7.55 4.42 2.11
N THR A 102 6.72 5.42 1.80
CA THR A 102 5.53 5.78 2.57
C THR A 102 4.31 5.61 1.67
N ILE A 103 3.35 4.80 2.13
CA ILE A 103 2.12 4.51 1.42
C ILE A 103 0.96 5.01 2.25
N THR A 104 0.15 5.91 1.71
CA THR A 104 -1.07 6.40 2.34
C THR A 104 -2.29 5.91 1.59
N VAL A 105 -3.28 5.41 2.32
CA VAL A 105 -4.54 4.88 1.78
C VAL A 105 -5.68 5.65 2.42
N GLN A 106 -6.49 6.33 1.63
CA GLN A 106 -7.63 7.10 2.12
C GLN A 106 -8.95 6.50 1.63
N ASN A 107 -9.90 6.32 2.54
CA ASN A 107 -11.28 6.04 2.20
C ASN A 107 -11.98 7.33 1.72
N THR A 108 -12.23 7.41 0.41
CA THR A 108 -12.88 8.55 -0.24
C THR A 108 -14.36 8.30 -0.56
N GLY A 109 -14.85 7.10 -0.18
CA GLY A 109 -16.26 6.73 -0.31
C GLY A 109 -17.13 7.23 0.84
N ASN A 110 -18.39 6.74 0.86
CA ASN A 110 -19.36 7.04 1.91
C ASN A 110 -19.66 5.86 2.85
N VAL A 111 -18.95 4.75 2.71
CA VAL A 111 -19.10 3.54 3.55
C VAL A 111 -17.79 3.20 4.25
N THR A 112 -17.89 2.55 5.40
CA THR A 112 -16.73 1.99 6.10
C THR A 112 -16.15 0.85 5.28
N LEU A 113 -14.83 0.87 5.03
CA LEU A 113 -14.09 -0.19 4.36
C LEU A 113 -13.46 -1.13 5.39
N THR A 114 -13.48 -2.44 5.08
CA THR A 114 -12.90 -3.51 5.91
C THR A 114 -12.02 -4.41 5.07
N GLY A 115 -11.23 -5.29 5.70
CA GLY A 115 -10.35 -6.20 4.98
C GLY A 115 -9.36 -5.46 4.08
N VAL A 116 -8.92 -4.27 4.48
CA VAL A 116 -7.91 -3.49 3.72
C VAL A 116 -6.62 -4.30 3.68
N THR A 117 -6.19 -4.65 2.49
CA THR A 117 -4.96 -5.40 2.24
C THR A 117 -4.08 -4.65 1.26
N ILE A 118 -2.77 -4.85 1.39
CA ILE A 118 -1.76 -4.24 0.54
C ILE A 118 -0.88 -5.32 -0.08
N VAL A 119 -0.68 -5.22 -1.39
CA VAL A 119 0.34 -5.97 -2.14
C VAL A 119 1.33 -4.94 -2.66
N ASP A 120 2.60 -5.14 -2.39
CA ASP A 120 3.67 -4.24 -2.79
C ASP A 120 4.59 -4.97 -3.77
N ASP A 121 4.61 -4.51 -5.01
CA ASP A 121 5.34 -5.10 -6.13
C ASP A 121 6.55 -4.23 -6.43
N LEU A 122 7.75 -4.79 -6.23
CA LEU A 122 9.03 -4.10 -6.39
C LEU A 122 9.81 -4.76 -7.52
N GLU A 123 10.12 -3.98 -8.55
CA GLU A 123 10.84 -4.43 -9.75
C GLU A 123 12.01 -3.50 -10.08
N ASN A 124 13.03 -4.04 -10.74
CA ASN A 124 14.04 -3.25 -11.39
C ASN A 124 13.59 -2.81 -12.82
N ALA A 125 14.38 -1.99 -13.51
CA ALA A 125 14.03 -1.51 -14.85
C ALA A 125 13.99 -2.62 -15.90
N ASP A 126 14.61 -3.76 -15.66
CA ASP A 126 14.61 -4.92 -16.55
C ASP A 126 13.36 -5.80 -16.36
N GLY A 127 12.52 -5.50 -15.35
CA GLY A 127 11.31 -6.24 -14.99
C GLY A 127 11.57 -7.46 -14.10
N ASP A 128 12.74 -7.53 -13.47
CA ASP A 128 13.02 -8.55 -12.48
C ASP A 128 12.47 -8.15 -11.12
N ASN A 129 11.80 -9.10 -10.46
CA ASN A 129 11.27 -8.89 -9.12
C ASN A 129 12.41 -8.70 -8.10
N LEU A 130 12.29 -7.67 -7.29
CA LEU A 130 13.13 -7.39 -6.15
C LEU A 130 12.38 -7.70 -4.85
N THR A 131 13.13 -7.86 -3.76
CA THR A 131 12.53 -8.18 -2.46
C THR A 131 12.70 -7.02 -1.49
N LEU A 132 11.61 -6.51 -0.93
CA LEU A 132 11.66 -5.49 0.12
C LEU A 132 12.53 -5.97 1.30
N THR A 133 13.28 -5.07 1.89
CA THR A 133 14.03 -5.32 3.14
C THR A 133 13.09 -5.38 4.34
N SER A 134 12.02 -4.55 4.33
CA SER A 134 10.95 -4.58 5.32
C SER A 134 9.64 -4.05 4.78
N GLY A 135 8.53 -4.44 5.42
CA GLY A 135 7.18 -3.96 5.12
C GLY A 135 6.52 -4.63 3.91
N PRO A 136 5.39 -4.09 3.43
CA PRO A 136 4.70 -2.91 3.99
C PRO A 136 4.10 -3.18 5.38
N ASP A 137 4.49 -2.39 6.36
CA ASP A 137 4.04 -2.48 7.74
C ASP A 137 3.05 -1.36 8.05
N TRP A 138 1.90 -1.73 8.63
CA TRP A 138 0.92 -0.75 9.10
C TRP A 138 1.50 0.10 10.24
N SER A 139 1.26 1.40 10.20
CA SER A 139 1.73 2.33 11.21
C SER A 139 0.57 2.94 12.01
N ILE A 140 -0.35 3.62 11.33
CA ILE A 140 -1.43 4.35 11.97
C ILE A 140 -2.58 4.61 10.99
N ALA A 141 -3.80 4.77 11.54
CA ALA A 141 -4.92 5.43 10.88
C ALA A 141 -5.27 6.71 11.65
N ASP A 142 -5.47 7.83 10.95
CA ASP A 142 -5.60 9.18 11.53
C ASP A 142 -6.89 9.39 12.33
N ASN A 143 -7.90 8.53 12.16
CA ASN A 143 -9.15 8.53 12.91
C ASN A 143 -9.31 7.30 13.84
N GLY A 144 -8.18 6.62 14.13
CA GLY A 144 -8.06 5.61 15.18
C GLY A 144 -8.65 4.25 14.86
N SER A 145 -8.89 3.91 13.60
CA SER A 145 -9.21 2.53 13.21
C SER A 145 -8.01 1.60 13.42
N SER A 146 -8.29 0.34 13.67
CA SER A 146 -7.28 -0.71 13.65
C SER A 146 -6.91 -1.07 12.21
N GLU A 147 -5.76 -1.74 12.05
CA GLU A 147 -5.34 -2.29 10.77
C GLU A 147 -6.49 -3.08 10.10
N GLY A 148 -6.61 -2.91 8.79
CA GLY A 148 -7.62 -3.57 7.98
C GLY A 148 -9.00 -2.89 7.96
N THR A 149 -9.17 -1.75 8.65
CA THR A 149 -10.42 -0.97 8.65
C THR A 149 -10.14 0.49 8.34
N LEU A 150 -10.97 1.12 7.50
CA LEU A 150 -10.95 2.56 7.22
C LEU A 150 -12.35 3.14 7.30
N LYS A 151 -12.59 4.03 8.26
CA LYS A 151 -13.81 4.85 8.33
C LYS A 151 -13.85 5.84 7.17
N VAL A 152 -15.01 6.40 6.90
CA VAL A 152 -15.17 7.43 5.88
C VAL A 152 -14.27 8.64 6.15
N GLY A 153 -13.49 9.05 5.14
CA GLY A 153 -12.52 10.14 5.20
C GLY A 153 -11.19 9.79 5.88
N GLU A 154 -11.06 8.61 6.49
CA GLU A 154 -9.87 8.18 7.22
C GLU A 154 -8.73 7.82 6.30
N THR A 155 -7.49 8.12 6.74
CA THR A 155 -6.24 7.79 6.04
C THR A 155 -5.38 6.87 6.90
N ALA A 156 -5.02 5.69 6.37
CA ALA A 156 -4.00 4.81 6.95
C ALA A 156 -2.63 5.04 6.30
N THR A 157 -1.58 4.84 7.08
CA THR A 157 -0.19 4.96 6.63
C THR A 157 0.56 3.66 6.86
N TYR A 158 1.30 3.23 5.83
CA TYR A 158 2.19 2.07 5.84
C TYR A 158 3.60 2.48 5.45
N TYR A 159 4.60 1.76 5.96
CA TYR A 159 6.01 1.95 5.63
C TYR A 159 6.61 0.66 5.09
N ALA A 160 7.48 0.82 4.11
CA ALA A 160 8.31 -0.25 3.58
C ALA A 160 9.71 0.27 3.28
N SER A 161 10.70 -0.62 3.15
CA SER A 161 12.05 -0.23 2.76
C SER A 161 12.70 -1.26 1.85
N TYR A 162 13.63 -0.79 1.04
CA TYR A 162 14.47 -1.61 0.18
C TYR A 162 15.92 -1.13 0.26
N LEU A 163 16.84 -2.03 0.64
CA LEU A 163 18.28 -1.82 0.52
C LEU A 163 18.67 -2.08 -0.94
N ILE A 164 19.25 -1.09 -1.60
CA ILE A 164 19.66 -1.23 -3.02
C ILE A 164 20.79 -2.25 -3.13
N GLU A 165 20.47 -3.36 -3.78
CA GLU A 165 21.41 -4.42 -4.12
C GLU A 165 21.91 -4.24 -5.56
N ALA A 166 22.88 -5.06 -6.00
CA ALA A 166 23.47 -4.96 -7.34
C ALA A 166 22.44 -5.02 -8.47
N SER A 167 21.44 -5.91 -8.37
CA SER A 167 20.36 -6.03 -9.37
C SER A 167 19.52 -4.76 -9.53
N GLY A 168 19.32 -4.00 -8.47
CA GLY A 168 18.63 -2.72 -8.49
C GLY A 168 19.52 -1.58 -8.97
N SER A 169 20.83 -1.61 -8.63
CA SER A 169 21.79 -0.61 -9.06
C SER A 169 22.13 -0.74 -10.56
N ASP A 170 22.36 -1.97 -11.03
CA ASP A 170 22.77 -2.27 -12.42
C ASP A 170 21.71 -1.95 -13.47
N SER A 171 20.43 -1.89 -13.08
CA SER A 171 19.30 -1.65 -14.00
C SER A 171 18.99 -0.17 -14.27
N GLY A 172 19.60 0.76 -13.51
CA GLY A 172 19.41 2.21 -13.65
C GLY A 172 18.14 2.77 -13.04
N SER A 173 17.16 1.95 -12.62
CA SER A 173 16.00 2.38 -11.83
C SER A 173 15.27 1.23 -11.17
N ILE A 174 14.52 1.60 -10.12
CA ILE A 174 13.69 0.70 -9.31
C ILE A 174 12.27 1.26 -9.29
N VAL A 175 11.28 0.43 -9.62
CA VAL A 175 9.85 0.76 -9.60
C VAL A 175 9.19 0.00 -8.47
N ASN A 176 8.42 0.70 -7.64
CA ASN A 176 7.65 0.08 -6.58
C ASN A 176 6.18 0.47 -6.67
N THR A 177 5.29 -0.53 -6.80
CA THR A 177 3.85 -0.37 -6.97
C THR A 177 3.10 -0.97 -5.79
N ALA A 178 2.37 -0.13 -5.05
CA ALA A 178 1.42 -0.59 -4.03
C ALA A 178 0.03 -0.76 -4.64
N ILE A 179 -0.57 -1.93 -4.43
CA ILE A 179 -1.94 -2.27 -4.83
C ILE A 179 -2.74 -2.55 -3.56
N ILE A 180 -3.79 -1.77 -3.34
CA ILE A 180 -4.64 -1.88 -2.18
C ILE A 180 -6.01 -2.40 -2.61
N THR A 181 -6.52 -3.40 -1.90
CA THR A 181 -7.90 -3.88 -2.00
C THR A 181 -8.60 -3.73 -0.66
N ALA A 182 -9.88 -3.40 -0.70
CA ALA A 182 -10.72 -3.30 0.48
C ALA A 182 -12.12 -3.83 0.20
N SER A 183 -12.69 -4.53 1.16
CA SER A 183 -14.05 -5.00 1.12
C SER A 183 -15.02 -3.90 1.59
N SER A 184 -16.11 -3.78 0.88
CA SER A 184 -17.21 -2.87 1.18
C SER A 184 -18.37 -3.62 1.84
N PRO A 185 -19.35 -2.94 2.44
CA PRO A 185 -20.54 -3.57 2.99
C PRO A 185 -21.30 -4.42 1.98
N VAL A 186 -22.03 -5.44 2.45
CA VAL A 186 -22.83 -6.34 1.62
C VAL A 186 -23.68 -5.59 0.58
N GLY A 187 -23.69 -6.08 -0.66
CA GLY A 187 -24.45 -5.50 -1.78
C GLY A 187 -23.74 -4.37 -2.53
N THR A 188 -22.45 -4.13 -2.24
CA THR A 188 -21.55 -3.27 -3.03
C THR A 188 -20.34 -4.06 -3.50
N ASN A 189 -19.64 -3.55 -4.53
CA ASN A 189 -18.41 -4.18 -5.01
C ASN A 189 -17.22 -3.81 -4.11
N ASP A 190 -16.24 -4.70 -4.02
CA ASP A 190 -14.94 -4.37 -3.44
C ASP A 190 -14.27 -3.25 -4.25
N THR A 191 -13.45 -2.46 -3.58
CA THR A 191 -12.72 -1.35 -4.19
C THR A 191 -11.23 -1.62 -4.20
N THR A 192 -10.57 -1.22 -5.29
CA THR A 192 -9.14 -1.38 -5.50
C THR A 192 -8.54 -0.09 -6.05
N ALA A 193 -7.36 0.27 -5.57
CA ALA A 193 -6.54 1.34 -6.14
C ALA A 193 -5.06 1.01 -6.04
N SER A 194 -4.25 1.65 -6.87
CA SER A 194 -2.80 1.47 -6.88
C SER A 194 -2.07 2.79 -7.03
N SER A 195 -0.82 2.81 -6.57
CA SER A 195 0.10 3.93 -6.74
C SER A 195 1.52 3.38 -6.91
N SER A 196 2.26 3.96 -7.84
CA SER A 196 3.62 3.56 -8.20
C SER A 196 4.58 4.72 -8.02
N VAL A 197 5.83 4.43 -7.64
CA VAL A 197 6.93 5.39 -7.59
C VAL A 197 8.17 4.77 -8.19
N THR A 198 8.91 5.58 -8.97
CA THR A 198 10.20 5.18 -9.58
C THR A 198 11.33 5.92 -8.89
N THR A 199 12.36 5.18 -8.48
CA THR A 199 13.63 5.71 -7.98
C THR A 199 14.72 5.41 -9.00
N THR A 200 15.38 6.44 -9.52
CA THR A 200 16.50 6.29 -10.46
C THR A 200 17.77 6.00 -9.69
N THR A 201 18.55 5.00 -10.14
CA THR A 201 19.89 4.70 -9.64
C THR A 201 20.95 5.28 -10.59
N THR A 202 22.11 5.62 -10.06
CA THR A 202 23.22 6.19 -10.81
C THR A 202 24.32 5.16 -10.96
N GLU A 203 24.74 4.87 -12.20
CA GLU A 203 25.86 3.99 -12.50
C GLU A 203 27.17 4.77 -12.47
N ASP A 204 28.15 4.31 -11.71
CA ASP A 204 29.53 4.83 -11.68
C ASP A 204 30.52 3.65 -11.80
N PRO A 205 30.73 3.10 -13.01
CA PRO A 205 31.62 1.98 -13.25
C PRO A 205 33.08 2.36 -13.05
N SER A 206 33.84 1.57 -12.32
CA SER A 206 35.25 1.81 -12.08
C SER A 206 36.02 0.49 -11.86
N ILE A 207 37.27 0.45 -12.33
CA ILE A 207 38.15 -0.71 -12.19
C ILE A 207 39.56 -0.28 -11.82
N VAL A 208 40.19 -1.03 -10.92
CA VAL A 208 41.60 -0.84 -10.53
C VAL A 208 42.38 -2.12 -10.78
N VAL A 209 43.58 -2.01 -11.33
CA VAL A 209 44.48 -3.11 -11.55
C VAL A 209 45.78 -2.90 -10.82
N VAL A 210 46.22 -3.90 -10.03
CA VAL A 210 47.49 -3.92 -9.33
C VAL A 210 48.27 -5.11 -9.84
N LYS A 211 49.53 -4.88 -10.29
CA LYS A 211 50.44 -5.91 -10.73
C LYS A 211 51.65 -5.96 -9.82
N THR A 212 51.92 -7.14 -9.23
CA THR A 212 53.09 -7.42 -8.42
C THR A 212 53.92 -8.55 -9.05
N TYR A 213 55.14 -8.76 -8.58
CA TYR A 213 55.97 -9.87 -9.04
C TYR A 213 56.68 -10.54 -7.90
N ASN A 214 57.06 -11.79 -8.11
CA ASN A 214 58.00 -12.57 -7.31
C ASN A 214 59.02 -13.24 -8.21
N ILE A 215 60.29 -13.37 -7.76
CA ILE A 215 61.31 -14.08 -8.47
C ILE A 215 61.52 -15.44 -7.83
N ILE A 216 61.40 -16.49 -8.62
CA ILE A 216 61.66 -17.86 -8.21
C ILE A 216 63.09 -18.17 -8.70
N GLU A 217 64.08 -18.21 -7.78
CA GLU A 217 65.46 -18.44 -8.04
C GLU A 217 65.72 -19.93 -8.41
N ASN A 218 66.59 -20.15 -9.39
CA ASN A 218 66.98 -21.49 -9.87
C ASN A 218 68.08 -22.16 -9.02
N GLY A 219 68.34 -21.69 -7.81
CA GLY A 219 69.34 -22.20 -6.87
C GLY A 219 70.60 -21.36 -6.75
N VAL A 220 70.65 -20.23 -7.47
CA VAL A 220 71.74 -19.22 -7.39
C VAL A 220 71.17 -17.95 -6.83
N SER A 221 71.71 -17.41 -5.74
CA SER A 221 71.21 -16.20 -5.09
C SER A 221 71.33 -14.97 -6.02
N GLY A 222 70.27 -14.14 -6.03
CA GLY A 222 70.16 -12.96 -6.84
C GLY A 222 69.39 -13.23 -8.17
N THR A 223 69.10 -12.20 -8.97
CA THR A 223 68.36 -12.32 -10.23
C THR A 223 69.32 -12.77 -11.35
N ASN A 224 69.13 -13.98 -11.82
CA ASN A 224 70.06 -14.64 -12.79
C ASN A 224 69.31 -15.11 -14.04
N PRO A 225 70.03 -15.40 -15.16
CA PRO A 225 69.45 -16.12 -16.29
C PRO A 225 68.83 -17.46 -15.84
N ASN A 226 67.64 -17.78 -16.32
CA ASN A 226 66.78 -18.92 -16.04
C ASN A 226 66.01 -18.86 -14.70
N ASP A 227 66.09 -17.77 -13.94
CA ASP A 227 65.12 -17.50 -12.87
C ASP A 227 63.72 -17.18 -13.51
N ILE A 228 62.70 -17.53 -12.80
CA ILE A 228 61.33 -17.32 -13.24
C ILE A 228 60.76 -16.08 -12.52
N VAL A 229 60.30 -15.10 -13.33
CA VAL A 229 59.51 -14.01 -12.76
C VAL A 229 58.03 -14.36 -12.84
N GLN A 230 57.44 -14.54 -11.66
CA GLN A 230 56.02 -14.78 -11.53
C GLN A 230 55.29 -13.46 -11.25
N TYR A 231 54.35 -13.09 -12.12
CA TYR A 231 53.52 -11.91 -11.92
C TYR A 231 52.17 -12.32 -11.31
N GLN A 232 51.69 -11.52 -10.37
CA GLN A 232 50.34 -11.56 -9.88
C GLN A 232 49.62 -10.28 -10.31
N ILE A 233 48.46 -10.46 -10.94
CA ILE A 233 47.58 -9.34 -11.38
C ILE A 233 46.30 -9.44 -10.59
N ALA A 234 46.02 -8.42 -9.76
CA ALA A 234 44.78 -8.26 -9.03
C ALA A 234 43.95 -7.22 -9.77
N VAL A 235 42.71 -7.61 -10.12
CA VAL A 235 41.74 -6.73 -10.78
C VAL A 235 40.59 -6.55 -9.78
N THR A 236 40.28 -5.31 -9.43
CA THR A 236 39.22 -4.98 -8.48
C THR A 236 38.21 -4.06 -9.15
N ASN A 237 36.93 -4.44 -9.09
CA ASN A 237 35.82 -3.53 -9.39
C ASN A 237 35.69 -2.57 -8.20
N THR A 238 35.91 -1.28 -8.42
CA THR A 238 35.82 -0.20 -7.42
C THR A 238 34.62 0.73 -7.69
N GLY A 239 33.84 0.41 -8.73
CA GLY A 239 32.58 1.10 -9.03
C GLY A 239 31.39 0.50 -8.26
N ASN A 240 30.19 1.00 -8.55
CA ASN A 240 28.93 0.62 -7.93
C ASN A 240 28.05 -0.31 -8.78
N VAL A 241 28.54 -0.74 -9.94
CA VAL A 241 27.82 -1.62 -10.87
C VAL A 241 28.65 -2.85 -11.22
N THR A 242 27.99 -3.91 -11.64
CA THR A 242 28.63 -5.15 -12.09
C THR A 242 29.37 -4.94 -13.40
N LEU A 243 30.63 -5.36 -13.43
CA LEU A 243 31.45 -5.36 -14.66
C LEU A 243 31.49 -6.76 -15.28
N SER A 244 31.21 -6.86 -16.56
CA SER A 244 31.28 -8.09 -17.36
C SER A 244 32.38 -8.03 -18.44
N SER A 245 32.72 -9.19 -19.02
CA SER A 245 33.66 -9.28 -20.15
C SER A 245 35.05 -8.71 -19.83
N ILE A 246 35.55 -8.94 -18.61
CA ILE A 246 36.87 -8.50 -18.18
C ILE A 246 37.94 -9.19 -19.02
N ASN A 247 38.74 -8.42 -19.76
CA ASN A 247 39.90 -8.90 -20.55
C ASN A 247 41.17 -8.20 -20.10
N TYR A 248 42.31 -8.92 -20.15
CA TYR A 248 43.61 -8.32 -19.91
C TYR A 248 44.59 -8.68 -21.02
N VAL A 249 45.52 -7.76 -21.27
CA VAL A 249 46.68 -8.00 -22.13
C VAL A 249 47.93 -7.70 -21.34
N ASP A 250 48.84 -8.68 -21.26
CA ASP A 250 50.11 -8.53 -20.59
C ASP A 250 51.24 -8.56 -21.65
N THR A 251 52.06 -7.52 -21.70
CA THR A 251 53.15 -7.36 -22.65
C THR A 251 54.45 -7.31 -21.93
N PHE A 252 55.42 -8.11 -22.44
CA PHE A 252 56.79 -8.16 -21.93
C PHE A 252 57.71 -7.44 -22.93
N THR A 253 58.45 -6.45 -22.44
CA THR A 253 59.49 -5.78 -23.20
C THR A 253 60.78 -5.73 -22.37
N ASN A 254 61.94 -5.90 -23.04
CA ASN A 254 63.20 -5.70 -22.37
C ASN A 254 63.40 -4.22 -22.02
N ARG A 255 63.91 -3.93 -20.83
CA ARG A 255 64.27 -2.56 -20.46
C ARG A 255 65.49 -2.15 -21.27
N GLU A 256 65.35 -1.17 -22.16
CA GLU A 256 66.48 -0.52 -22.79
C GLU A 256 67.22 0.35 -21.74
N SER A 257 68.56 0.29 -21.77
CA SER A 257 69.39 1.17 -20.92
C SER A 257 69.21 2.61 -21.38
N ILE A 258 68.85 3.51 -20.48
CA ILE A 258 68.80 4.96 -20.71
C ILE A 258 70.24 5.46 -20.62
#